data_4ac57cc26620915a5cbd806a1f90153f
#
_entry.id   4ac57cc26620915a5cbd806a1f90153f
#
_cell.length_a   1.000
_cell.length_b   1.000
_cell.length_c   1.000
_cell.angle_alpha   90.00
_cell.angle_beta   90.00
_cell.angle_gamma   90.00
#
_symmetry.space_group_name_H-M   'P 1'
#
loop_
_entity.id
_entity.type
_entity.pdbx_description
1 polymer ?
#
loop_
_entity_poly.entity_id
_entity_poly.type
_entity_poly.pdbx_seq_one_letter_code
_entity_poly.pdbx_strand_id
1 'polypeptide(L)'
;GMGVIKRNYDIQVQRGRMTAEQVDQRMGLLTGTTDFADLGQADVIVEAIYENIDVKVEAFQKMDAVAKPGAILASNTSGLDVDKMAAATKRPDSVIGLHFFSPANVMRLLEIVRGADTSKETIASSMKLGRTLNKIAVLSGNAPGFIGNRMLAGYTRQAGEIILQGATPFQVDNALLQFGMPMGPF
;
A
#
# COMPACT_ATOMS: atom_id res chain seq x y z
N GLY A 1 -9.75 -8.13 11.14
CA GLY A 1 -10.04 -7.03 10.19
C GLY A 1 -11.06 -6.05 10.76
N MET A 2 -12.35 -6.36 10.78
CA MET A 2 -13.46 -5.45 11.15
C MET A 2 -13.29 -4.78 12.52
N GLY A 3 -12.85 -5.52 13.56
CA GLY A 3 -12.61 -4.95 14.88
C GLY A 3 -11.49 -3.90 14.92
N VAL A 4 -10.45 -4.03 14.08
CA VAL A 4 -9.36 -3.04 13.99
C VAL A 4 -9.89 -1.76 13.32
N ILE A 5 -10.68 -1.91 12.25
CA ILE A 5 -11.29 -0.76 11.55
C ILE A 5 -12.17 0.02 12.51
N LYS A 6 -13.07 -0.68 13.22
CA LYS A 6 -13.94 -0.04 14.23
C LYS A 6 -13.15 0.70 15.30
N ARG A 7 -12.10 0.07 15.85
CA ARG A 7 -11.23 0.69 16.86
C ARG A 7 -10.60 1.99 16.33
N ASN A 8 -10.13 2.01 15.07
CA ASN A 8 -9.57 3.22 14.48
C ASN A 8 -10.60 4.34 14.38
N TYR A 9 -11.86 4.03 14.08
CA TYR A 9 -12.94 5.00 14.08
C TYR A 9 -13.31 5.46 15.51
N ASP A 10 -13.38 4.55 16.48
CA ASP A 10 -13.66 4.89 17.89
C ASP A 10 -12.62 5.89 18.44
N ILE A 11 -11.34 5.76 18.06
CA ILE A 11 -10.30 6.73 18.41
C ILE A 11 -10.60 8.12 17.81
N GLN A 12 -11.15 8.20 16.59
CA GLN A 12 -11.53 9.49 16.01
C GLN A 12 -12.71 10.13 16.75
N VAL A 13 -13.65 9.31 17.23
CA VAL A 13 -14.77 9.79 18.09
C VAL A 13 -14.20 10.36 19.40
N GLN A 14 -13.33 9.62 20.08
CA GLN A 14 -12.70 10.08 21.33
C GLN A 14 -11.93 11.40 21.15
N ARG A 15 -11.37 11.64 19.96
CA ARG A 15 -10.66 12.90 19.61
C ARG A 15 -11.59 14.00 19.13
N GLY A 16 -12.91 13.81 19.15
CA GLY A 16 -13.89 14.78 18.67
C GLY A 16 -13.85 15.07 17.17
N ARG A 17 -13.27 14.17 16.37
CA ARG A 17 -13.10 14.31 14.92
C ARG A 17 -14.22 13.64 14.12
N MET A 18 -15.04 12.86 14.79
CA MET A 18 -16.13 12.08 14.19
C MET A 18 -17.22 11.83 15.22
N THR A 19 -18.49 11.71 14.79
CA THR A 19 -19.59 11.30 15.66
C THR A 19 -19.79 9.78 15.62
N ALA A 20 -20.50 9.22 16.63
CA ALA A 20 -20.83 7.80 16.67
C ALA A 20 -21.70 7.41 15.45
N GLU A 21 -22.67 8.25 15.06
CA GLU A 21 -23.54 8.00 13.90
C GLU A 21 -22.74 7.92 12.59
N GLN A 22 -21.71 8.77 12.45
CA GLN A 22 -20.80 8.70 11.29
C GLN A 22 -20.00 7.40 11.26
N VAL A 23 -19.60 6.88 12.42
CA VAL A 23 -18.93 5.58 12.52
C VAL A 23 -19.88 4.47 12.11
N ASP A 24 -21.10 4.47 12.62
CA ASP A 24 -22.10 3.44 12.29
C ASP A 24 -22.44 3.44 10.79
N GLN A 25 -22.61 4.61 10.19
CA GLN A 25 -22.81 4.75 8.75
C GLN A 25 -21.64 4.15 7.95
N ARG A 26 -20.39 4.44 8.33
CA ARG A 26 -19.21 3.93 7.63
C ARG A 26 -19.01 2.43 7.83
N MET A 27 -19.23 1.94 9.05
CA MET A 27 -19.16 0.50 9.34
C MET A 27 -20.24 -0.27 8.59
N GLY A 28 -21.42 0.31 8.38
CA GLY A 28 -22.51 -0.27 7.58
C GLY A 28 -22.18 -0.43 6.08
N LEU A 29 -21.15 0.27 5.57
CA LEU A 29 -20.65 0.11 4.19
C LEU A 29 -19.65 -1.05 4.04
N LEU A 30 -19.24 -1.68 5.15
CA LEU A 30 -18.23 -2.73 5.15
C LEU A 30 -18.88 -4.09 5.36
N THR A 31 -18.58 -5.01 4.47
CA THR A 31 -18.97 -6.43 4.59
C THR A 31 -17.72 -7.28 4.72
N GLY A 32 -17.66 -8.11 5.78
CA GLY A 32 -16.59 -9.09 5.94
C GLY A 32 -16.96 -10.41 5.28
N THR A 33 -16.03 -10.98 4.52
CA THR A 33 -16.21 -12.31 3.91
C THR A 33 -14.91 -13.12 4.00
N THR A 34 -15.02 -14.43 3.85
CA THR A 34 -13.90 -15.37 3.65
C THR A 34 -13.98 -16.07 2.29
N ASP A 35 -15.00 -15.75 1.48
CA ASP A 35 -15.19 -16.32 0.15
C ASP A 35 -14.70 -15.33 -0.94
N PHE A 36 -13.81 -15.80 -1.81
CA PHE A 36 -13.37 -15.03 -2.97
C PHE A 36 -14.50 -14.71 -3.95
N ALA A 37 -15.53 -15.54 -4.04
CA ALA A 37 -16.67 -15.31 -4.92
C ALA A 37 -17.39 -13.98 -4.63
N ASP A 38 -17.39 -13.53 -3.39
CA ASP A 38 -17.99 -12.25 -3.00
C ASP A 38 -17.27 -11.02 -3.58
N LEU A 39 -16.02 -11.20 -4.05
CA LEU A 39 -15.26 -10.15 -4.72
C LEU A 39 -15.66 -9.96 -6.19
N GLY A 40 -16.51 -10.84 -6.74
CA GLY A 40 -16.87 -10.87 -8.15
C GLY A 40 -17.55 -9.61 -8.68
N GLN A 41 -18.10 -8.75 -7.83
CA GLN A 41 -18.71 -7.47 -8.23
C GLN A 41 -17.82 -6.25 -7.95
N ALA A 42 -16.61 -6.45 -7.38
CA ALA A 42 -15.70 -5.35 -7.07
C ALA A 42 -15.12 -4.71 -8.35
N ASP A 43 -15.01 -3.38 -8.36
CA ASP A 43 -14.33 -2.63 -9.42
C ASP A 43 -12.81 -2.65 -9.24
N VAL A 44 -12.35 -2.73 -7.98
CA VAL A 44 -10.94 -2.82 -7.60
C VAL A 44 -10.81 -3.84 -6.48
N ILE A 45 -9.90 -4.79 -6.64
CA ILE A 45 -9.53 -5.76 -5.61
C ILE A 45 -8.10 -5.47 -5.19
N VAL A 46 -7.87 -5.16 -3.90
CA VAL A 46 -6.54 -4.87 -3.37
C VAL A 46 -6.09 -6.00 -2.48
N GLU A 47 -5.06 -6.70 -2.90
CA GLU A 47 -4.38 -7.72 -2.10
C GLU A 47 -3.41 -7.05 -1.11
N ALA A 48 -3.49 -7.44 0.17
CA ALA A 48 -2.61 -6.95 1.23
C ALA A 48 -2.29 -8.08 2.23
N ILE A 49 -1.99 -9.28 1.71
CA ILE A 49 -1.65 -10.47 2.48
C ILE A 49 -0.14 -10.55 2.76
N TYR A 50 0.33 -11.70 3.24
CA TYR A 50 1.73 -11.92 3.58
C TYR A 50 2.69 -11.58 2.42
N GLU A 51 3.83 -10.91 2.72
CA GLU A 51 4.80 -10.40 1.74
C GLU A 51 5.69 -11.53 1.22
N ASN A 52 5.11 -12.40 0.41
CA ASN A 52 5.76 -13.51 -0.27
C ASN A 52 5.20 -13.64 -1.69
N ILE A 53 6.09 -13.74 -2.68
CA ILE A 53 5.69 -13.68 -4.09
C ILE A 53 4.80 -14.86 -4.50
N ASP A 54 5.08 -16.07 -4.02
CA ASP A 54 4.31 -17.26 -4.41
C ASP A 54 2.89 -17.20 -3.82
N VAL A 55 2.77 -16.73 -2.57
CA VAL A 55 1.48 -16.52 -1.91
C VAL A 55 0.65 -15.47 -2.63
N LYS A 56 1.28 -14.37 -3.09
CA LYS A 56 0.61 -13.31 -3.84
C LYS A 56 0.21 -13.77 -5.25
N VAL A 57 1.06 -14.53 -5.93
CA VAL A 57 0.74 -15.14 -7.24
C VAL A 57 -0.50 -16.03 -7.13
N GLU A 58 -0.57 -16.90 -6.11
CA GLU A 58 -1.76 -17.73 -5.87
C GLU A 58 -3.01 -16.89 -5.61
N ALA A 59 -2.88 -15.81 -4.81
CA ALA A 59 -3.98 -14.90 -4.55
C ALA A 59 -4.45 -14.19 -5.83
N PHE A 60 -3.54 -13.75 -6.70
CA PHE A 60 -3.88 -13.11 -7.98
C PHE A 60 -4.60 -14.06 -8.92
N GLN A 61 -4.21 -15.34 -8.97
CA GLN A 61 -4.95 -16.35 -9.74
C GLN A 61 -6.38 -16.52 -9.23
N LYS A 62 -6.59 -16.55 -7.90
CA LYS A 62 -7.92 -16.63 -7.29
C LYS A 62 -8.75 -15.37 -7.55
N MET A 63 -8.16 -14.20 -7.44
CA MET A 63 -8.82 -12.92 -7.74
C MET A 63 -9.21 -12.85 -9.22
N ASP A 64 -8.31 -13.23 -10.14
CA ASP A 64 -8.58 -13.23 -11.58
C ASP A 64 -9.73 -14.15 -11.97
N ALA A 65 -9.85 -15.30 -11.29
CA ALA A 65 -10.90 -16.29 -11.56
C ALA A 65 -12.31 -15.75 -11.22
N VAL A 66 -12.45 -14.85 -10.26
CA VAL A 66 -13.75 -14.35 -9.78
C VAL A 66 -14.03 -12.91 -10.22
N ALA A 67 -13.01 -12.12 -10.53
CA ALA A 67 -13.15 -10.71 -10.83
C ALA A 67 -13.95 -10.48 -12.12
N LYS A 68 -14.92 -9.55 -12.08
CA LYS A 68 -15.69 -9.15 -13.25
C LYS A 68 -14.82 -8.55 -14.35
N PRO A 69 -15.29 -8.50 -15.61
CA PRO A 69 -14.61 -7.77 -16.68
C PRO A 69 -14.37 -6.29 -16.30
N GLY A 70 -13.16 -5.80 -16.58
CA GLY A 70 -12.77 -4.41 -16.30
C GLY A 70 -12.38 -4.14 -14.84
N ALA A 71 -12.44 -5.12 -13.94
CA ALA A 71 -11.94 -4.96 -12.57
C ALA A 71 -10.41 -4.83 -12.54
N ILE A 72 -9.92 -3.92 -11.72
CA ILE A 72 -8.49 -3.73 -11.46
C ILE A 72 -8.06 -4.67 -10.34
N LEU A 73 -6.97 -5.41 -10.55
CA LEU A 73 -6.33 -6.24 -9.54
C LEU A 73 -5.07 -5.53 -9.03
N ALA A 74 -5.01 -5.22 -7.77
CA ALA A 74 -3.93 -4.45 -7.19
C ALA A 74 -3.23 -5.20 -6.04
N SER A 75 -1.92 -5.00 -5.89
CA SER A 75 -1.17 -5.45 -4.73
C SER A 75 -0.68 -4.27 -3.89
N ASN A 76 -0.83 -4.38 -2.58
CA ASN A 76 -0.23 -3.45 -1.61
C ASN A 76 1.21 -3.89 -1.23
N THR A 77 1.88 -4.65 -2.06
CA THR A 77 3.28 -5.02 -1.82
C THR A 77 4.15 -3.80 -1.60
N SER A 78 5.16 -3.92 -0.75
CA SER A 78 6.13 -2.86 -0.45
C SER A 78 7.37 -2.88 -1.36
N GLY A 79 7.52 -3.90 -2.23
CA GLY A 79 8.70 -4.01 -3.09
C GLY A 79 8.82 -5.27 -3.93
N LEU A 80 7.83 -6.18 -3.86
CA LEU A 80 7.80 -7.36 -4.72
C LEU A 80 7.45 -6.98 -6.16
N ASP A 81 7.88 -7.82 -7.07
CA ASP A 81 7.73 -7.64 -8.51
C ASP A 81 6.26 -7.77 -8.94
N VAL A 82 5.65 -6.66 -9.34
CA VAL A 82 4.26 -6.58 -9.81
C VAL A 82 4.06 -7.36 -11.11
N ASP A 83 5.07 -7.45 -11.97
CA ASP A 83 4.97 -8.17 -13.25
C ASP A 83 4.82 -9.66 -13.05
N LYS A 84 5.42 -10.23 -11.98
CA LYS A 84 5.21 -11.65 -11.64
C LYS A 84 3.77 -11.95 -11.23
N MET A 85 3.12 -11.03 -10.53
CA MET A 85 1.71 -11.14 -10.18
C MET A 85 0.82 -10.97 -11.42
N ALA A 86 1.14 -10.00 -12.28
CA ALA A 86 0.43 -9.75 -13.53
C ALA A 86 0.48 -10.96 -14.47
N ALA A 87 1.64 -11.57 -14.64
CA ALA A 87 1.84 -12.75 -15.48
C ALA A 87 1.03 -13.98 -15.02
N ALA A 88 0.59 -14.02 -13.77
CA ALA A 88 -0.24 -15.07 -13.22
C ALA A 88 -1.74 -14.92 -13.55
N THR A 89 -2.15 -13.81 -14.19
CA THR A 89 -3.54 -13.48 -14.51
C THR A 89 -3.79 -13.50 -16.02
N LYS A 90 -5.05 -13.52 -16.42
CA LYS A 90 -5.49 -13.40 -17.83
C LYS A 90 -5.68 -11.92 -18.24
N ARG A 91 -5.41 -10.98 -17.33
CA ARG A 91 -5.60 -9.53 -17.51
C ARG A 91 -4.39 -8.72 -17.00
N PRO A 92 -3.16 -8.97 -17.48
CA PRO A 92 -1.96 -8.29 -17.00
C PRO A 92 -2.04 -6.76 -17.16
N ASP A 93 -2.79 -6.27 -18.13
CA ASP A 93 -3.07 -4.85 -18.36
C ASP A 93 -3.93 -4.19 -17.28
N SER A 94 -4.67 -4.97 -16.52
CA SER A 94 -5.51 -4.55 -15.39
C SER A 94 -4.85 -4.80 -14.03
N VAL A 95 -3.57 -5.18 -14.00
CA VAL A 95 -2.79 -5.38 -12.77
C VAL A 95 -1.91 -4.17 -12.47
N ILE A 96 -1.86 -3.78 -11.18
CA ILE A 96 -1.11 -2.61 -10.71
C ILE A 96 -0.67 -2.77 -9.24
N GLY A 97 0.39 -2.08 -8.84
CA GLY A 97 0.72 -1.91 -7.42
C GLY A 97 0.01 -0.68 -6.84
N LEU A 98 -0.58 -0.83 -5.66
CA LEU A 98 -1.12 0.25 -4.85
C LEU A 98 -0.45 0.21 -3.47
N HIS A 99 0.77 0.75 -3.39
CA HIS A 99 1.57 0.70 -2.16
C HIS A 99 1.17 1.83 -1.21
N PHE A 100 0.38 1.48 -0.20
CA PHE A 100 0.00 2.35 0.90
C PHE A 100 1.06 2.28 2.01
N PHE A 101 1.55 3.44 2.45
CA PHE A 101 2.46 3.48 3.59
C PHE A 101 1.70 3.30 4.92
N SER A 102 2.30 2.53 5.83
CA SER A 102 1.69 2.22 7.13
C SER A 102 1.96 3.32 8.17
N PRO A 103 0.96 3.69 8.98
CA PRO A 103 -0.44 3.29 8.95
C PRO A 103 -1.22 3.97 7.80
N ALA A 104 -1.92 3.18 6.98
CA ALA A 104 -2.55 3.68 5.76
C ALA A 104 -3.61 4.76 5.98
N ASN A 105 -4.24 4.82 7.15
CA ASN A 105 -5.21 5.86 7.51
C ASN A 105 -4.57 7.20 7.91
N VAL A 106 -3.25 7.23 8.13
CA VAL A 106 -2.48 8.42 8.53
C VAL A 106 -1.55 8.88 7.41
N MET A 107 -0.77 7.97 6.85
CA MET A 107 0.23 8.27 5.82
C MET A 107 -0.45 8.66 4.51
N ARG A 108 -0.05 9.80 3.94
CA ARG A 108 -0.69 10.37 2.75
C ARG A 108 -0.15 9.83 1.44
N LEU A 109 1.11 9.36 1.41
CA LEU A 109 1.73 8.86 0.19
C LEU A 109 1.08 7.55 -0.26
N LEU A 110 0.80 7.47 -1.56
CA LEU A 110 0.38 6.26 -2.26
C LEU A 110 1.21 6.13 -3.53
N GLU A 111 2.05 5.12 -3.62
CA GLU A 111 2.76 4.80 -4.85
C GLU A 111 1.88 3.93 -5.75
N ILE A 112 1.64 4.42 -6.95
CA ILE A 112 0.94 3.72 -8.03
C ILE A 112 2.02 3.05 -8.88
N VAL A 113 2.22 1.75 -8.69
CA VAL A 113 3.32 1.01 -9.31
C VAL A 113 2.85 0.35 -10.59
N ARG A 114 3.29 0.88 -11.73
CA ARG A 114 2.96 0.29 -13.03
C ARG A 114 3.90 -0.88 -13.34
N GLY A 115 3.33 -2.00 -13.72
CA GLY A 115 4.04 -3.09 -14.39
C GLY A 115 4.30 -2.79 -15.88
N ALA A 116 4.96 -3.71 -16.53
CA ALA A 116 5.30 -3.61 -17.96
C ALA A 116 4.04 -3.54 -18.84
N ASP A 117 3.03 -4.34 -18.53
CA ASP A 117 1.80 -4.48 -19.32
C ASP A 117 0.64 -3.62 -18.78
N THR A 118 0.81 -2.93 -17.64
CA THR A 118 -0.27 -2.13 -17.03
C THR A 118 -0.76 -1.06 -18.03
N SER A 119 -2.07 -1.07 -18.33
CA SER A 119 -2.68 -0.14 -19.28
C SER A 119 -2.72 1.30 -18.75
N LYS A 120 -2.82 2.26 -19.67
CA LYS A 120 -2.98 3.69 -19.33
C LYS A 120 -4.28 3.93 -18.57
N GLU A 121 -5.33 3.20 -18.90
CA GLU A 121 -6.64 3.25 -18.26
C GLU A 121 -6.57 2.79 -16.80
N THR A 122 -5.86 1.69 -16.54
CA THR A 122 -5.60 1.18 -15.18
C THR A 122 -4.79 2.18 -14.37
N ILE A 123 -3.74 2.77 -14.94
CA ILE A 123 -2.94 3.82 -14.30
C ILE A 123 -3.82 5.04 -13.97
N ALA A 124 -4.58 5.56 -14.96
CA ALA A 124 -5.41 6.75 -14.78
C ALA A 124 -6.50 6.54 -13.72
N SER A 125 -7.14 5.36 -13.73
CA SER A 125 -8.15 4.97 -12.73
C SER A 125 -7.55 4.88 -11.32
N SER A 126 -6.37 4.28 -11.19
CA SER A 126 -5.65 4.17 -9.91
C SER A 126 -5.20 5.54 -9.38
N MET A 127 -4.72 6.43 -10.24
CA MET A 127 -4.40 7.81 -9.88
C MET A 127 -5.64 8.59 -9.42
N LYS A 128 -6.80 8.38 -10.08
CA LYS A 128 -8.08 8.95 -9.67
C LYS A 128 -8.51 8.40 -8.30
N LEU A 129 -8.41 7.08 -8.10
CA LEU A 129 -8.70 6.44 -6.82
C LEU A 129 -7.86 7.06 -5.69
N GLY A 130 -6.55 7.21 -5.91
CA GLY A 130 -5.65 7.86 -4.94
C GLY A 130 -6.14 9.25 -4.54
N ARG A 131 -6.55 10.09 -5.49
CA ARG A 131 -7.14 11.41 -5.21
C ARG A 131 -8.44 11.32 -4.42
N THR A 132 -9.34 10.40 -4.79
CA THR A 132 -10.61 10.16 -4.09
C THR A 132 -10.38 9.76 -2.64
N LEU A 133 -9.33 8.99 -2.37
CA LEU A 133 -8.89 8.59 -1.02
C LEU A 133 -8.10 9.69 -0.28
N ASN A 134 -8.00 10.89 -0.85
CA ASN A 134 -7.23 12.02 -0.31
C ASN A 134 -5.74 11.67 -0.08
N LYS A 135 -5.18 10.86 -0.97
CA LYS A 135 -3.76 10.50 -0.99
C LYS A 135 -2.97 11.39 -1.95
N ILE A 136 -1.67 11.51 -1.67
CA ILE A 136 -0.69 12.04 -2.64
C ILE A 136 -0.26 10.84 -3.47
N ALA A 137 -0.91 10.66 -4.62
CA ALA A 137 -0.63 9.56 -5.52
C ALA A 137 0.54 9.91 -6.44
N VAL A 138 1.55 9.04 -6.48
CA VAL A 138 2.77 9.19 -7.30
C VAL A 138 2.93 7.95 -8.16
N LEU A 139 3.14 8.13 -9.46
CA LEU A 139 3.39 7.04 -10.38
C LEU A 139 4.83 6.55 -10.22
N SER A 140 5.00 5.26 -9.98
CA SER A 140 6.29 4.57 -9.87
C SER A 140 6.44 3.48 -10.93
N GLY A 141 7.68 3.20 -11.32
CA GLY A 141 8.02 1.98 -12.04
C GLY A 141 8.11 0.76 -11.09
N ASN A 142 8.01 -0.43 -11.69
CA ASN A 142 8.18 -1.70 -10.98
C ASN A 142 9.67 -1.98 -10.74
N ALA A 143 10.21 -1.43 -9.67
CA ALA A 143 11.60 -1.62 -9.24
C ALA A 143 11.64 -1.97 -7.75
N PRO A 144 12.67 -2.70 -7.26
CA PRO A 144 12.79 -3.06 -5.85
C PRO A 144 12.68 -1.86 -4.92
N GLY A 145 11.71 -1.90 -3.99
CA GLY A 145 11.43 -0.81 -3.04
C GLY A 145 10.79 0.44 -3.66
N PHE A 146 10.39 0.38 -4.94
CA PHE A 146 9.71 1.44 -5.70
C PHE A 146 10.46 2.79 -5.60
N ILE A 147 9.84 3.86 -5.11
CA ILE A 147 10.50 5.17 -4.89
C ILE A 147 10.90 5.32 -3.43
N GLY A 148 9.93 5.28 -2.50
CA GLY A 148 10.14 5.62 -1.09
C GLY A 148 11.09 4.66 -0.38
N ASN A 149 10.82 3.37 -0.44
CA ASN A 149 11.66 2.36 0.21
C ASN A 149 13.05 2.27 -0.44
N ARG A 150 13.15 2.51 -1.75
CA ARG A 150 14.45 2.55 -2.45
C ARG A 150 15.30 3.74 -2.00
N MET A 151 14.70 4.91 -1.80
CA MET A 151 15.39 6.07 -1.22
C MET A 151 15.80 5.80 0.23
N LEU A 152 14.88 5.25 1.02
CA LEU A 152 15.13 4.89 2.42
C LEU A 152 16.28 3.89 2.55
N ALA A 153 16.35 2.88 1.68
CA ALA A 153 17.43 1.89 1.69
C ALA A 153 18.82 2.53 1.47
N GLY A 154 18.90 3.52 0.60
CA GLY A 154 20.13 4.31 0.39
C GLY A 154 20.52 5.10 1.65
N TYR A 155 19.55 5.76 2.25
CA TYR A 155 19.71 6.54 3.47
C TYR A 155 20.16 5.68 4.67
N THR A 156 19.47 4.57 4.93
CA THR A 156 19.81 3.68 6.06
C THR A 156 21.16 2.98 5.85
N ARG A 157 21.53 2.67 4.61
CA ARG A 157 22.86 2.14 4.31
C ARG A 157 23.96 3.14 4.67
N GLN A 158 23.83 4.42 4.29
CA GLN A 158 24.80 5.44 4.65
C GLN A 158 24.91 5.63 6.18
N ALA A 159 23.78 5.61 6.88
CA ALA A 159 23.79 5.65 8.34
C ALA A 159 24.54 4.44 8.95
N GLY A 160 24.33 3.24 8.39
CA GLY A 160 25.07 2.03 8.78
C GLY A 160 26.58 2.14 8.56
N GLU A 161 27.01 2.70 7.42
CA GLU A 161 28.45 2.93 7.13
C GLU A 161 29.10 3.87 8.17
N ILE A 162 28.39 4.89 8.63
CA ILE A 162 28.88 5.81 9.67
C ILE A 162 29.07 5.06 11.01
N ILE A 163 28.19 4.12 11.35
CA ILE A 163 28.35 3.26 12.53
C ILE A 163 29.59 2.37 12.39
N LEU A 164 29.82 1.78 11.21
CA LEU A 164 31.01 0.97 10.97
C LEU A 164 32.31 1.76 11.09
N GLN A 165 32.26 3.09 10.92
CA GLN A 165 33.38 4.01 11.11
C GLN A 165 33.58 4.43 12.58
N GLY A 166 32.75 3.93 13.50
CA GLY A 166 32.91 4.12 14.94
C GLY A 166 31.91 5.05 15.62
N ALA A 167 30.96 5.63 14.88
CA ALA A 167 29.85 6.36 15.50
C ALA A 167 28.87 5.40 16.19
N THR A 168 28.20 5.87 17.24
CA THR A 168 27.09 5.13 17.86
C THR A 168 25.76 5.45 17.16
N PRO A 169 24.75 4.56 17.19
CA PRO A 169 23.40 4.85 16.71
C PRO A 169 22.84 6.17 17.26
N PHE A 170 23.02 6.40 18.56
CA PHE A 170 22.57 7.61 19.24
C PHE A 170 23.23 8.89 18.68
N GLN A 171 24.51 8.85 18.33
CA GLN A 171 25.19 10.00 17.73
C GLN A 171 24.63 10.31 16.33
N VAL A 172 24.35 9.28 15.53
CA VAL A 172 23.78 9.44 14.20
C VAL A 172 22.37 10.01 14.28
N ASP A 173 21.50 9.41 15.13
CA ASP A 173 20.14 9.89 15.33
C ASP A 173 20.12 11.33 15.80
N ASN A 174 20.96 11.68 16.79
CA ASN A 174 21.01 13.01 17.36
C ASN A 174 21.49 14.06 16.34
N ALA A 175 22.46 13.72 15.51
CA ALA A 175 22.93 14.60 14.45
C ALA A 175 21.83 14.90 13.43
N LEU A 176 21.03 13.90 13.06
CA LEU A 176 19.94 14.07 12.10
C LEU A 176 18.74 14.83 12.70
N LEU A 177 18.43 14.59 13.98
CA LEU A 177 17.44 15.41 14.70
C LEU A 177 17.85 16.89 14.77
N GLN A 178 19.13 17.15 15.07
CA GLN A 178 19.68 18.54 15.08
C GLN A 178 19.67 19.18 13.68
N PHE A 179 19.85 18.38 12.63
CA PHE A 179 19.73 18.83 11.24
C PHE A 179 18.29 19.19 10.85
N GLY A 180 17.29 18.74 11.62
CA GLY A 180 15.87 19.03 11.40
C GLY A 180 15.07 17.85 10.84
N MET A 181 15.65 16.64 10.82
CA MET A 181 14.87 15.45 10.49
C MET A 181 13.88 15.14 11.61
N PRO A 182 12.67 14.61 11.30
CA PRO A 182 11.64 14.33 12.30
C PRO A 182 11.99 13.14 13.20
N MET A 183 12.94 12.30 12.79
CA MET A 183 13.43 11.13 13.50
C MET A 183 14.79 10.70 12.96
N GLY A 184 15.56 9.96 13.77
CA GLY A 184 16.77 9.30 13.33
C GLY A 184 16.50 8.01 12.56
N PRO A 185 17.53 7.41 11.95
CA PRO A 185 17.41 6.17 11.16
C PRO A 185 17.40 4.89 12.00
N PHE A 186 17.69 4.94 13.32
CA PHE A 186 17.84 3.77 14.20
C PHE A 186 16.82 3.68 15.36
#